data_6059029d58bcbe730b9a97ebdfedd09e
#
_entry.id   6059029d58bcbe730b9a97ebdfedd09e
#
_cell.length_a   1.000
_cell.length_b   1.000
_cell.length_c   1.000
_cell.angle_alpha   90.00
_cell.angle_beta   90.00
_cell.angle_gamma   90.00
#
_symmetry.space_group_name_H-M   'P 1'
#
loop_
_entity.id
_entity.type
_entity.pdbx_description
1 polymer ?
#
loop_
_entity_poly.entity_id
_entity_poly.type
_entity_poly.pdbx_seq_one_letter_code
_entity_poly.pdbx_strand_id
1 'polypeptide(L)'
;MPLKVGVLGAGAVGAYVGGLIALRTKSDVVMVGRRRFVDQVSAGGVTLRPDPRRPRDVHSIRPMHVTVDDDPKALAGCDIIIVAVKSTATADAAAQLERIAERGGFPPHALVLSLQNGVGNGSILVRALEKHGVATLPCMVNFNVVWDSYASDDVRDGCRIRRCTPAKPGMPCIGIHDLPERAVADGTGLVDHPSVFAAKKANLAAFVEALRETGLVVSLERDILPVLYGKLLINLQSPVNALSGAPVPTTLSRRRFRMAWRALVLEALDVYDACGIKPKRPYVPFLPFVLALPDWAYNAAASLLFPLDPGCKSSMLQDCETGRATEIDALCGEIVRLARRNDNRARDEDAGAGGEGGGDARGIGRALAALGFGFGFGRGSGRRGRTAPLNARAIELVKRLERIGLPDGRMGPDELWEALTR
;
A
#
# COMPACT_ATOMS: atom_id res chain seq x y z
N MET A 1 -9.53 27.66 -5.95
CA MET A 1 -10.80 27.47 -5.21
C MET A 1 -10.59 26.38 -4.18
N PRO A 2 -11.21 26.42 -3.02
CA PRO A 2 -11.14 25.30 -2.08
C PRO A 2 -11.71 24.04 -2.72
N LEU A 3 -11.00 22.90 -2.55
CA LEU A 3 -11.45 21.60 -3.04
C LEU A 3 -12.45 20.97 -2.06
N LYS A 4 -13.43 20.25 -2.59
CA LYS A 4 -14.22 19.32 -1.77
C LYS A 4 -13.61 17.93 -1.85
N VAL A 5 -13.03 17.48 -0.75
CA VAL A 5 -12.28 16.22 -0.67
C VAL A 5 -13.08 15.19 0.11
N GLY A 6 -13.44 14.09 -0.53
CA GLY A 6 -14.07 12.93 0.09
C GLY A 6 -13.05 11.87 0.48
N VAL A 7 -13.23 11.20 1.59
CA VAL A 7 -12.45 10.04 2.02
C VAL A 7 -13.36 8.85 2.21
N LEU A 8 -13.26 7.85 1.36
CA LEU A 8 -13.95 6.56 1.52
C LEU A 8 -13.03 5.58 2.24
N GLY A 9 -13.40 5.23 3.45
CA GLY A 9 -12.59 4.41 4.33
C GLY A 9 -11.75 5.23 5.30
N ALA A 10 -12.42 5.87 6.25
CA ALA A 10 -11.78 6.61 7.33
C ALA A 10 -11.10 5.69 8.37
N GLY A 11 -10.25 4.76 7.87
CA GLY A 11 -9.28 4.01 8.65
C GLY A 11 -8.06 4.88 9.03
N ALA A 12 -6.99 4.27 9.56
CA ALA A 12 -5.81 5.02 10.01
C ALA A 12 -5.22 5.93 8.92
N VAL A 13 -5.04 5.41 7.69
CA VAL A 13 -4.50 6.19 6.56
C VAL A 13 -5.48 7.26 6.10
N GLY A 14 -6.73 6.89 5.85
CA GLY A 14 -7.76 7.82 5.35
C GLY A 14 -8.03 8.95 6.32
N ALA A 15 -8.22 8.65 7.60
CA ALA A 15 -8.44 9.66 8.65
C ALA A 15 -7.19 10.52 8.90
N TYR A 16 -5.98 9.96 8.76
CA TYR A 16 -4.74 10.73 8.87
C TYR A 16 -4.58 11.73 7.73
N VAL A 17 -4.73 11.29 6.47
CA VAL A 17 -4.56 12.16 5.30
C VAL A 17 -5.69 13.17 5.22
N GLY A 18 -6.94 12.73 5.33
CA GLY A 18 -8.10 13.63 5.32
C GLY A 18 -8.06 14.65 6.46
N GLY A 19 -7.63 14.22 7.64
CA GLY A 19 -7.47 15.10 8.79
C GLY A 19 -6.37 16.15 8.61
N LEU A 20 -5.23 15.78 8.03
CA LEU A 20 -4.19 16.76 7.71
C LEU A 20 -4.67 17.79 6.69
N ILE A 21 -5.42 17.36 5.65
CA ILE A 21 -6.01 18.26 4.66
C ILE A 21 -6.97 19.25 5.35
N ALA A 22 -7.88 18.75 6.17
CA ALA A 22 -8.85 19.59 6.90
C ALA A 22 -8.19 20.61 7.83
N LEU A 23 -7.05 20.26 8.42
CA LEU A 23 -6.33 21.14 9.36
C LEU A 23 -5.44 22.18 8.69
N ARG A 24 -4.86 21.84 7.54
CA ARG A 24 -3.77 22.63 6.95
C ARG A 24 -4.16 23.36 5.68
N THR A 25 -5.34 23.06 5.13
CA THR A 25 -5.81 23.64 3.88
C THR A 25 -7.18 24.30 4.07
N LYS A 26 -7.66 24.98 3.03
CA LYS A 26 -9.02 25.54 2.98
C LYS A 26 -10.03 24.58 2.34
N SER A 27 -9.66 23.31 2.18
CA SER A 27 -10.53 22.31 1.54
C SER A 27 -11.63 21.85 2.49
N ASP A 28 -12.83 21.63 1.93
CA ASP A 28 -13.91 20.96 2.64
C ASP A 28 -13.67 19.46 2.64
N VAL A 29 -13.66 18.83 3.81
CA VAL A 29 -13.35 17.39 3.93
C VAL A 29 -14.55 16.62 4.45
N VAL A 30 -14.95 15.59 3.68
CA VAL A 30 -15.98 14.60 4.05
C VAL A 30 -15.32 13.26 4.28
N MET A 31 -15.47 12.66 5.46
CA MET A 31 -14.91 11.35 5.79
C MET A 31 -16.01 10.32 5.98
N VAL A 32 -16.02 9.31 5.12
CA VAL A 32 -16.93 8.17 5.23
C VAL A 32 -16.24 7.00 5.90
N GLY A 33 -16.79 6.57 7.02
CA GLY A 33 -16.25 5.50 7.85
C GLY A 33 -17.34 4.66 8.50
N ARG A 34 -16.94 3.65 9.28
CA ARG A 34 -17.88 2.83 10.04
C ARG A 34 -18.57 3.66 11.13
N ARG A 35 -19.77 3.30 11.53
CA ARG A 35 -20.54 3.98 12.55
C ARG A 35 -19.74 4.35 13.80
N ARG A 36 -18.96 3.42 14.35
CA ARG A 36 -18.06 3.70 15.49
C ARG A 36 -17.09 4.86 15.24
N PHE A 37 -16.53 4.99 14.03
CA PHE A 37 -15.66 6.12 13.67
C PHE A 37 -16.43 7.43 13.68
N VAL A 38 -17.62 7.44 13.08
CA VAL A 38 -18.50 8.62 13.05
C VAL A 38 -18.85 9.07 14.46
N ASP A 39 -19.25 8.14 15.33
CA ASP A 39 -19.62 8.43 16.72
C ASP A 39 -18.42 8.98 17.52
N GLN A 40 -17.23 8.40 17.38
CA GLN A 40 -16.02 8.86 18.05
C GLN A 40 -15.58 10.25 17.57
N VAL A 41 -15.62 10.50 16.26
CA VAL A 41 -15.22 11.83 15.73
C VAL A 41 -16.23 12.89 16.08
N SER A 42 -17.53 12.58 16.04
CA SER A 42 -18.59 13.50 16.42
C SER A 42 -18.53 13.89 17.91
N ALA A 43 -18.14 12.97 18.77
CA ALA A 43 -18.05 13.21 20.21
C ALA A 43 -16.72 13.87 20.65
N GLY A 44 -15.58 13.36 20.17
CA GLY A 44 -14.25 13.73 20.69
C GLY A 44 -13.26 14.22 19.62
N GLY A 45 -13.65 14.19 18.33
CA GLY A 45 -12.78 14.60 17.23
C GLY A 45 -11.67 13.59 16.92
N VAL A 46 -10.65 14.04 16.17
CA VAL A 46 -9.47 13.24 15.82
C VAL A 46 -8.20 13.97 16.26
N THR A 47 -7.34 13.28 16.98
CA THR A 47 -6.02 13.77 17.37
C THR A 47 -4.96 13.14 16.47
N LEU A 48 -4.15 13.96 15.81
CA LEU A 48 -3.05 13.53 14.94
C LEU A 48 -1.69 13.85 15.56
N ARG A 49 -0.75 12.90 15.45
CA ARG A 49 0.69 13.11 15.72
C ARG A 49 1.47 12.86 14.43
N PRO A 50 1.78 13.92 13.68
CA PRO A 50 2.29 13.78 12.31
C PRO A 50 3.76 13.42 12.21
N ASP A 51 4.60 13.71 13.21
CA ASP A 51 6.03 13.40 13.19
C ASP A 51 6.47 12.64 14.46
N PRO A 52 6.95 11.40 14.33
CA PRO A 52 7.42 10.61 15.47
C PRO A 52 8.64 11.23 16.18
N ARG A 53 9.40 12.11 15.51
CA ARG A 53 10.53 12.86 16.09
C ARG A 53 10.08 14.06 16.93
N ARG A 54 8.82 14.45 16.80
CA ARG A 54 8.20 15.58 17.52
C ARG A 54 6.95 15.09 18.24
N PRO A 55 7.08 14.27 19.29
CA PRO A 55 5.93 13.65 19.96
C PRO A 55 4.99 14.67 20.62
N ARG A 56 5.47 15.90 20.86
CA ARG A 56 4.65 17.00 21.39
C ARG A 56 3.89 17.77 20.31
N ASP A 57 4.19 17.54 19.02
CA ASP A 57 3.46 18.14 17.90
C ASP A 57 2.16 17.35 17.72
N VAL A 58 1.11 17.82 18.37
CA VAL A 58 -0.22 17.18 18.41
C VAL A 58 -1.22 18.13 17.81
N HIS A 59 -1.96 17.65 16.81
CA HIS A 59 -3.03 18.41 16.16
C HIS A 59 -4.39 17.76 16.43
N SER A 60 -5.34 18.54 16.88
CA SER A 60 -6.70 18.08 17.14
C SER A 60 -7.65 18.61 16.06
N ILE A 61 -8.37 17.69 15.43
CA ILE A 61 -9.44 18.00 14.49
C ILE A 61 -10.73 17.92 15.28
N ARG A 62 -11.43 19.03 15.36
CA ARG A 62 -12.77 19.08 15.96
C ARG A 62 -13.83 18.67 14.93
N PRO A 63 -15.02 18.23 15.36
CA PRO A 63 -16.09 17.87 14.44
C PRO A 63 -16.46 18.97 13.42
N MET A 64 -16.27 20.25 13.79
CA MET A 64 -16.54 21.39 12.90
C MET A 64 -15.58 21.53 11.71
N HIS A 65 -14.43 20.82 11.73
CA HIS A 65 -13.44 20.89 10.66
C HIS A 65 -13.67 19.83 9.58
N VAL A 66 -14.50 18.85 9.84
CA VAL A 66 -14.77 17.73 8.92
C VAL A 66 -16.24 17.33 9.01
N THR A 67 -16.82 16.94 7.89
CA THR A 67 -18.06 16.20 7.87
C THR A 67 -17.76 14.72 7.98
N VAL A 68 -18.43 14.00 8.85
CA VAL A 68 -18.28 12.55 8.99
C VAL A 68 -19.62 11.86 8.77
N ASP A 69 -19.60 10.74 8.05
CA ASP A 69 -20.79 9.98 7.71
C ASP A 69 -20.48 8.47 7.62
N ASP A 70 -21.47 7.63 7.72
CA ASP A 70 -21.39 6.20 7.44
C ASP A 70 -22.05 5.82 6.09
N ASP A 71 -22.77 6.76 5.43
CA ASP A 71 -23.31 6.58 4.09
C ASP A 71 -22.35 7.14 3.01
N PRO A 72 -21.85 6.31 2.08
CA PRO A 72 -21.02 6.76 0.96
C PRO A 72 -21.64 7.85 0.08
N LYS A 73 -22.96 8.02 0.09
CA LYS A 73 -23.64 9.11 -0.65
C LYS A 73 -23.16 10.49 -0.23
N ALA A 74 -22.62 10.67 0.97
CA ALA A 74 -22.03 11.92 1.44
C ALA A 74 -20.83 12.38 0.56
N LEU A 75 -20.26 11.48 -0.25
CA LEU A 75 -19.18 11.78 -1.21
C LEU A 75 -19.68 12.47 -2.49
N ALA A 76 -20.99 12.59 -2.68
CA ALA A 76 -21.53 13.29 -3.86
C ALA A 76 -21.06 14.73 -3.90
N GLY A 77 -20.74 15.21 -5.12
CA GLY A 77 -20.21 16.54 -5.35
C GLY A 77 -18.77 16.77 -4.88
N CYS A 78 -18.03 15.72 -4.48
CA CYS A 78 -16.60 15.85 -4.20
C CYS A 78 -15.78 15.96 -5.50
N ASP A 79 -14.80 16.87 -5.49
CA ASP A 79 -13.83 17.05 -6.58
C ASP A 79 -12.77 15.94 -6.58
N ILE A 80 -12.37 15.53 -5.37
CA ILE A 80 -11.37 14.49 -5.12
C ILE A 80 -11.97 13.46 -4.18
N ILE A 81 -11.87 12.18 -4.54
CA ILE A 81 -12.27 11.07 -3.68
C ILE A 81 -11.05 10.20 -3.37
N ILE A 82 -10.66 10.15 -2.11
CA ILE A 82 -9.59 9.28 -1.60
C ILE A 82 -10.21 7.95 -1.18
N VAL A 83 -9.82 6.86 -1.82
CA VAL A 83 -10.18 5.50 -1.39
C VAL A 83 -9.07 4.94 -0.53
N ALA A 84 -9.35 4.72 0.75
CA ALA A 84 -8.41 4.23 1.75
C ALA A 84 -8.99 3.05 2.55
N VAL A 85 -9.95 2.32 1.97
CA VAL A 85 -10.45 1.06 2.53
C VAL A 85 -9.38 -0.03 2.43
N LYS A 86 -9.52 -1.09 3.22
CA LYS A 86 -8.67 -2.28 3.07
C LYS A 86 -8.87 -2.91 1.68
N SER A 87 -7.82 -3.54 1.14
CA SER A 87 -7.87 -4.19 -0.18
C SER A 87 -8.99 -5.23 -0.29
N THR A 88 -9.35 -5.87 0.83
CA THR A 88 -10.49 -6.81 0.92
C THR A 88 -11.85 -6.17 0.68
N ALA A 89 -11.97 -4.85 0.83
CA ALA A 89 -13.20 -4.09 0.65
C ALA A 89 -13.19 -3.22 -0.63
N THR A 90 -12.20 -3.39 -1.52
CA THR A 90 -12.08 -2.54 -2.72
C THR A 90 -13.24 -2.74 -3.68
N ALA A 91 -13.71 -3.98 -3.87
CA ALA A 91 -14.82 -4.27 -4.76
C ALA A 91 -16.13 -3.61 -4.28
N ASP A 92 -16.39 -3.67 -2.96
CA ASP A 92 -17.56 -3.02 -2.37
C ASP A 92 -17.47 -1.49 -2.46
N ALA A 93 -16.29 -0.92 -2.22
CA ALA A 93 -16.03 0.51 -2.37
C ALA A 93 -16.24 0.96 -3.83
N ALA A 94 -15.74 0.19 -4.80
CA ALA A 94 -15.93 0.45 -6.22
C ALA A 94 -17.42 0.46 -6.59
N ALA A 95 -18.19 -0.54 -6.16
CA ALA A 95 -19.62 -0.60 -6.40
C ALA A 95 -20.42 0.54 -5.71
N GLN A 96 -19.96 1.02 -4.56
CA GLN A 96 -20.55 2.19 -3.89
C GLN A 96 -20.31 3.48 -4.69
N LEU A 97 -19.08 3.71 -5.14
CA LEU A 97 -18.72 4.87 -5.96
C LEU A 97 -19.40 4.82 -7.33
N GLU A 98 -19.51 3.65 -7.94
CA GLU A 98 -20.22 3.44 -9.20
C GLU A 98 -21.69 3.88 -9.11
N ARG A 99 -22.40 3.48 -8.04
CA ARG A 99 -23.79 3.91 -7.81
C ARG A 99 -23.96 5.43 -7.65
N ILE A 100 -22.94 6.12 -7.12
CA ILE A 100 -22.93 7.58 -7.05
C ILE A 100 -22.72 8.17 -8.45
N ALA A 101 -21.76 7.63 -9.21
CA ALA A 101 -21.45 8.07 -10.57
C ALA A 101 -22.63 7.87 -11.54
N GLU A 102 -23.33 6.72 -11.48
CA GLU A 102 -24.55 6.42 -12.24
C GLU A 102 -25.65 7.46 -12.09
N ARG A 103 -25.72 8.11 -10.93
CA ARG A 103 -26.70 9.15 -10.62
C ARG A 103 -26.20 10.56 -10.94
N GLY A 104 -25.04 10.69 -11.61
CA GLY A 104 -24.42 11.97 -11.88
C GLY A 104 -23.94 12.69 -10.61
N GLY A 105 -23.66 11.94 -9.54
CA GLY A 105 -23.29 12.49 -8.24
C GLY A 105 -21.86 13.05 -8.18
N PHE A 106 -21.03 12.84 -9.20
CA PHE A 106 -19.68 13.43 -9.26
C PHE A 106 -19.60 14.51 -10.34
N PRO A 107 -18.89 15.63 -10.07
CA PRO A 107 -18.63 16.61 -11.11
C PRO A 107 -17.76 16.00 -12.24
N PRO A 108 -17.85 16.49 -13.48
CA PRO A 108 -17.11 15.92 -14.63
C PRO A 108 -15.59 15.90 -14.46
N HIS A 109 -15.06 16.77 -13.61
CA HIS A 109 -13.63 16.90 -13.29
C HIS A 109 -13.21 16.11 -12.05
N ALA A 110 -14.10 15.31 -11.46
CA ALA A 110 -13.79 14.53 -10.28
C ALA A 110 -12.69 13.49 -10.54
N LEU A 111 -11.86 13.26 -9.53
CA LEU A 111 -10.80 12.26 -9.53
C LEU A 111 -10.96 11.32 -8.33
N VAL A 112 -10.74 10.03 -8.57
CA VAL A 112 -10.65 9.01 -7.52
C VAL A 112 -9.20 8.60 -7.35
N LEU A 113 -8.68 8.68 -6.12
CA LEU A 113 -7.31 8.34 -5.78
C LEU A 113 -7.30 7.11 -4.86
N SER A 114 -6.66 6.02 -5.29
CA SER A 114 -6.52 4.81 -4.49
C SER A 114 -5.30 4.89 -3.59
N LEU A 115 -5.47 5.28 -2.33
CA LEU A 115 -4.42 5.31 -1.30
C LEU A 115 -4.32 3.97 -0.54
N GLN A 116 -4.46 2.87 -1.25
CA GLN A 116 -4.50 1.52 -0.69
C GLN A 116 -3.16 0.80 -0.84
N ASN A 117 -2.86 -0.13 0.07
CA ASN A 117 -1.73 -1.04 -0.10
C ASN A 117 -2.01 -2.08 -1.20
N GLY A 118 -0.95 -2.57 -1.84
CA GLY A 118 -1.05 -3.54 -2.94
C GLY A 118 -1.10 -2.88 -4.31
N VAL A 119 -1.14 -3.70 -5.35
CA VAL A 119 -1.03 -3.24 -6.74
C VAL A 119 -2.37 -3.27 -7.46
N GLY A 120 -3.22 -4.25 -7.15
CA GLY A 120 -4.44 -4.55 -7.92
C GLY A 120 -5.65 -3.65 -7.65
N ASN A 121 -5.64 -2.84 -6.59
CA ASN A 121 -6.82 -2.06 -6.16
C ASN A 121 -7.24 -1.01 -7.19
N GLY A 122 -6.27 -0.30 -7.77
CA GLY A 122 -6.53 0.73 -8.79
C GLY A 122 -7.30 0.18 -9.98
N SER A 123 -6.94 -1.00 -10.48
CA SER A 123 -7.61 -1.60 -11.64
C SER A 123 -9.05 -2.04 -11.37
N ILE A 124 -9.41 -2.35 -10.12
CA ILE A 124 -10.80 -2.64 -9.73
C ILE A 124 -11.63 -1.35 -9.80
N LEU A 125 -11.10 -0.26 -9.26
CA LEU A 125 -11.76 1.05 -9.28
C LEU A 125 -11.88 1.61 -10.70
N VAL A 126 -10.82 1.49 -11.53
CA VAL A 126 -10.85 1.91 -12.94
C VAL A 126 -12.00 1.22 -13.67
N ARG A 127 -12.11 -0.11 -13.60
CA ARG A 127 -13.17 -0.87 -14.30
C ARG A 127 -14.58 -0.45 -13.89
N ALA A 128 -14.79 -0.04 -12.65
CA ALA A 128 -16.10 0.39 -12.17
C ALA A 128 -16.44 1.82 -12.63
N LEU A 129 -15.45 2.72 -12.72
CA LEU A 129 -15.67 4.15 -12.80
C LEU A 129 -15.38 4.77 -14.17
N GLU A 130 -14.52 4.14 -14.98
CA GLU A 130 -14.10 4.65 -16.30
C GLU A 130 -15.29 4.89 -17.25
N LYS A 131 -16.24 3.98 -17.29
CA LYS A 131 -17.46 4.11 -18.12
C LYS A 131 -18.34 5.30 -17.75
N HIS A 132 -18.15 5.88 -16.55
CA HIS A 132 -18.84 7.09 -16.06
C HIS A 132 -17.98 8.35 -16.21
N GLY A 133 -16.85 8.29 -16.90
CA GLY A 133 -15.94 9.41 -17.11
C GLY A 133 -15.16 9.83 -15.84
N VAL A 134 -15.16 9.04 -14.77
CA VAL A 134 -14.44 9.35 -13.54
C VAL A 134 -13.04 8.74 -13.59
N ALA A 135 -12.02 9.58 -13.67
CA ALA A 135 -10.63 9.13 -13.71
C ALA A 135 -10.18 8.58 -12.36
N THR A 136 -9.56 7.41 -12.37
CA THR A 136 -9.00 6.78 -11.17
C THR A 136 -7.50 6.74 -11.24
N LEU A 137 -6.83 7.25 -10.19
CA LEU A 137 -5.39 7.34 -10.08
C LEU A 137 -4.89 6.43 -8.95
N PRO A 138 -4.16 5.35 -9.27
CA PRO A 138 -3.46 4.57 -8.25
C PRO A 138 -2.41 5.42 -7.53
N CYS A 139 -2.26 5.21 -6.23
CA CYS A 139 -1.30 5.93 -5.41
C CYS A 139 -0.46 4.98 -4.56
N MET A 140 0.76 5.39 -4.26
CA MET A 140 1.65 4.73 -3.31
C MET A 140 1.71 5.53 -2.02
N VAL A 141 1.52 4.88 -0.87
CA VAL A 141 1.68 5.46 0.46
C VAL A 141 2.94 4.90 1.12
N ASN A 142 3.89 5.75 1.48
CA ASN A 142 5.18 5.38 2.05
C ASN A 142 5.36 5.89 3.48
N PHE A 143 4.35 5.75 4.30
CA PHE A 143 4.43 5.96 5.74
C PHE A 143 3.54 4.96 6.47
N ASN A 144 3.82 4.76 7.74
CA ASN A 144 3.01 3.92 8.63
C ASN A 144 2.31 4.78 9.68
N VAL A 145 1.03 4.54 9.86
CA VAL A 145 0.18 5.18 10.87
C VAL A 145 -0.55 4.12 11.67
N VAL A 146 -0.70 4.36 12.95
CA VAL A 146 -1.37 3.48 13.89
C VAL A 146 -2.46 4.23 14.65
N TRP A 147 -3.50 3.52 15.05
CA TRP A 147 -4.45 4.00 16.04
C TRP A 147 -3.84 3.83 17.44
N ASP A 148 -3.75 4.91 18.20
CA ASP A 148 -3.27 4.87 19.60
C ASP A 148 -4.39 4.52 20.59
N SER A 149 -5.65 4.61 20.18
CA SER A 149 -6.81 4.42 21.06
C SER A 149 -7.99 3.69 20.40
N TYR A 150 -7.75 2.45 19.94
CA TYR A 150 -8.89 1.54 19.74
C TYR A 150 -9.36 0.88 21.05
N ALA A 151 -8.65 1.15 22.16
CA ALA A 151 -8.85 0.48 23.44
C ALA A 151 -9.80 1.22 24.40
N SER A 152 -10.19 2.46 24.10
CA SER A 152 -11.19 3.15 24.90
C SER A 152 -12.59 2.83 24.35
N ASP A 153 -13.42 2.23 25.18
CA ASP A 153 -14.85 2.05 24.87
C ASP A 153 -15.63 3.36 25.04
N ASP A 154 -15.00 4.41 25.59
CA ASP A 154 -15.60 5.72 25.72
C ASP A 154 -15.46 6.51 24.43
N VAL A 155 -16.59 6.71 23.75
CA VAL A 155 -16.69 7.47 22.48
C VAL A 155 -16.17 8.91 22.65
N ARG A 156 -16.22 9.45 23.87
CA ARG A 156 -15.81 10.82 24.20
C ARG A 156 -14.30 11.05 24.09
N ASP A 157 -13.50 9.98 24.14
CA ASP A 157 -12.03 10.07 23.98
C ASP A 157 -11.60 10.41 22.56
N GLY A 158 -12.52 10.36 21.58
CA GLY A 158 -12.24 10.59 20.18
C GLY A 158 -11.27 9.57 19.58
N CYS A 159 -10.79 9.86 18.39
CA CYS A 159 -9.82 9.03 17.68
C CYS A 159 -8.41 9.61 17.84
N ARG A 160 -7.40 8.76 18.09
CA ARG A 160 -5.99 9.17 18.13
C ARG A 160 -5.19 8.40 17.09
N ILE A 161 -4.53 9.13 16.20
CA ILE A 161 -3.72 8.55 15.13
C ILE A 161 -2.31 9.07 15.22
N ARG A 162 -1.34 8.15 15.18
CA ARG A 162 0.08 8.45 15.27
C ARG A 162 0.79 7.95 14.01
N ARG A 163 1.62 8.80 13.41
CA ARG A 163 2.58 8.38 12.40
C ARG A 163 3.79 7.75 13.08
N CYS A 164 4.19 6.57 12.61
CA CYS A 164 5.31 5.80 13.18
C CYS A 164 6.61 5.94 12.38
N THR A 165 6.53 6.43 11.15
CA THR A 165 7.69 6.58 10.26
C THR A 165 7.98 8.05 10.01
N PRO A 166 9.20 8.54 10.30
CA PRO A 166 9.57 9.92 9.99
C PRO A 166 9.59 10.16 8.47
N ALA A 167 9.38 11.40 8.05
CA ALA A 167 9.65 11.80 6.69
C ALA A 167 11.15 11.66 6.38
N LYS A 168 11.48 11.09 5.22
CA LYS A 168 12.87 10.95 4.76
C LYS A 168 13.14 11.97 3.67
N PRO A 169 14.25 12.74 3.76
CA PRO A 169 14.63 13.65 2.69
C PRO A 169 14.71 12.94 1.34
N GLY A 170 14.15 13.55 0.30
CA GLY A 170 14.17 13.03 -1.06
C GLY A 170 13.34 11.76 -1.31
N MET A 171 12.54 11.31 -0.32
CA MET A 171 11.63 10.17 -0.51
C MET A 171 10.18 10.62 -0.38
N PRO A 172 9.33 10.42 -1.41
CA PRO A 172 7.94 10.81 -1.34
C PRO A 172 7.18 9.98 -0.28
N CYS A 173 6.31 10.68 0.45
CA CYS A 173 5.34 10.07 1.36
C CYS A 173 4.17 9.48 0.58
N ILE A 174 3.76 10.18 -0.48
CA ILE A 174 2.69 9.76 -1.38
C ILE A 174 3.21 9.90 -2.82
N GLY A 175 3.15 8.82 -3.60
CA GLY A 175 3.28 8.84 -5.04
C GLY A 175 1.89 8.74 -5.67
N ILE A 176 1.60 9.61 -6.64
CA ILE A 176 0.31 9.63 -7.35
C ILE A 176 0.59 9.37 -8.82
N HIS A 177 -0.20 8.48 -9.44
CA HIS A 177 -0.15 8.33 -10.89
C HIS A 177 -0.61 9.63 -11.57
N ASP A 178 0.19 10.16 -12.49
CA ASP A 178 -0.17 11.35 -13.24
C ASP A 178 -1.27 11.04 -14.27
N LEU A 179 -2.09 12.02 -14.57
CA LEU A 179 -3.06 11.89 -15.66
C LEU A 179 -2.30 11.76 -16.99
N PRO A 180 -2.61 10.76 -17.83
CA PRO A 180 -1.96 10.59 -19.11
C PRO A 180 -2.16 11.83 -19.99
N GLU A 181 -1.13 12.21 -20.75
CA GLU A 181 -1.16 13.41 -21.61
C GLU A 181 -2.15 13.29 -22.78
N ARG A 182 -2.55 12.08 -23.12
CA ARG A 182 -3.61 11.78 -24.09
C ARG A 182 -4.63 10.87 -23.45
N ALA A 183 -5.90 11.20 -23.57
CA ALA A 183 -6.93 10.19 -23.57
C ALA A 183 -6.57 9.22 -24.69
N VAL A 184 -5.96 8.08 -24.35
CA VAL A 184 -5.63 7.06 -25.36
C VAL A 184 -6.94 6.57 -25.89
N ALA A 185 -7.20 6.85 -27.16
CA ALA A 185 -8.25 6.19 -27.93
C ALA A 185 -7.81 4.74 -28.12
N ASP A 186 -7.99 3.91 -27.09
CA ASP A 186 -7.82 2.47 -27.14
C ASP A 186 -9.07 1.74 -27.64
N GLY A 187 -9.96 2.48 -28.30
CA GLY A 187 -11.21 1.94 -28.86
C GLY A 187 -12.35 1.74 -27.85
N THR A 188 -12.16 2.05 -26.56
CA THR A 188 -13.20 1.89 -25.53
C THR A 188 -14.04 3.14 -25.27
N GLY A 189 -13.73 4.27 -25.92
CA GLY A 189 -14.79 5.17 -26.32
C GLY A 189 -15.15 6.36 -25.42
N LEU A 190 -14.55 6.65 -24.29
CA LEU A 190 -14.81 7.92 -23.56
C LEU A 190 -13.56 8.80 -23.56
N VAL A 191 -13.38 9.53 -24.65
CA VAL A 191 -12.39 10.63 -24.69
C VAL A 191 -13.00 11.84 -23.98
N ASP A 192 -12.40 12.23 -22.87
CA ASP A 192 -12.78 13.49 -22.21
C ASP A 192 -12.72 14.66 -23.22
N HIS A 193 -13.74 15.51 -23.22
CA HIS A 193 -13.64 16.78 -23.92
C HIS A 193 -12.41 17.55 -23.40
N PRO A 194 -11.63 18.24 -24.24
CA PRO A 194 -10.40 18.93 -23.83
C PRO A 194 -10.55 19.84 -22.60
N SER A 195 -11.71 20.49 -22.43
CA SER A 195 -11.98 21.32 -21.25
C SER A 195 -12.15 20.49 -19.96
N VAL A 196 -12.76 19.30 -20.03
CA VAL A 196 -12.92 18.38 -18.89
C VAL A 196 -11.56 17.83 -18.50
N PHE A 197 -10.74 17.43 -19.47
CA PHE A 197 -9.38 16.96 -19.21
C PHE A 197 -8.50 18.04 -18.57
N ALA A 198 -8.59 19.30 -19.06
CA ALA A 198 -7.89 20.43 -18.45
C ALA A 198 -8.35 20.69 -17.02
N ALA A 199 -9.66 20.57 -16.74
CA ALA A 199 -10.21 20.70 -15.40
C ALA A 199 -9.75 19.57 -14.46
N LYS A 200 -9.67 18.31 -14.93
CA LYS A 200 -9.10 17.18 -14.19
C LYS A 200 -7.62 17.42 -13.84
N LYS A 201 -6.82 17.93 -14.78
CA LYS A 201 -5.42 18.30 -14.51
C LYS A 201 -5.31 19.42 -13.48
N ALA A 202 -6.14 20.44 -13.56
CA ALA A 202 -6.17 21.53 -12.58
C ALA A 202 -6.54 21.02 -11.19
N ASN A 203 -7.52 20.13 -11.09
CA ASN A 203 -7.90 19.48 -9.83
C ASN A 203 -6.76 18.64 -9.23
N LEU A 204 -6.08 17.85 -10.06
CA LEU A 204 -4.93 17.07 -9.59
C LEU A 204 -3.82 17.99 -9.07
N ALA A 205 -3.50 19.05 -9.79
CA ALA A 205 -2.48 20.03 -9.38
C ALA A 205 -2.86 20.71 -8.04
N ALA A 206 -4.12 21.15 -7.91
CA ALA A 206 -4.62 21.76 -6.68
C ALA A 206 -4.58 20.77 -5.49
N PHE A 207 -4.91 19.50 -5.73
CA PHE A 207 -4.86 18.47 -4.70
C PHE A 207 -3.42 18.14 -4.29
N VAL A 208 -2.49 18.06 -5.23
CA VAL A 208 -1.05 17.86 -4.94
C VAL A 208 -0.53 19.01 -4.07
N GLU A 209 -0.92 20.25 -4.37
CA GLU A 209 -0.52 21.40 -3.57
C GLU A 209 -1.14 21.34 -2.16
N ALA A 210 -2.42 21.01 -2.06
CA ALA A 210 -3.09 20.81 -0.77
C ALA A 210 -2.37 19.74 0.06
N LEU A 211 -1.92 18.63 -0.54
CA LEU A 211 -1.12 17.63 0.16
C LEU A 211 0.25 18.18 0.61
N ARG A 212 0.90 19.01 -0.20
CA ARG A 212 2.18 19.65 0.17
C ARG A 212 2.02 20.63 1.33
N GLU A 213 0.95 21.42 1.35
CA GLU A 213 0.61 22.29 2.48
C GLU A 213 0.47 21.50 3.80
N THR A 214 0.08 20.22 3.74
CA THR A 214 0.06 19.35 4.93
C THR A 214 1.47 18.96 5.45
N GLY A 215 2.53 19.26 4.72
CA GLY A 215 3.90 18.83 4.98
C GLY A 215 4.22 17.42 4.47
N LEU A 216 3.33 16.80 3.71
CA LEU A 216 3.60 15.52 3.03
C LEU A 216 4.39 15.76 1.75
N VAL A 217 5.47 14.98 1.55
CA VAL A 217 6.23 14.99 0.30
C VAL A 217 5.46 14.17 -0.74
N VAL A 218 5.09 14.79 -1.84
CA VAL A 218 4.29 14.18 -2.92
C VAL A 218 5.07 14.16 -4.21
N SER A 219 5.07 13.03 -4.91
CA SER A 219 5.56 12.89 -6.28
C SER A 219 4.42 12.55 -7.24
N LEU A 220 4.50 13.08 -8.46
CA LEU A 220 3.70 12.62 -9.59
C LEU A 220 4.52 11.63 -10.42
N GLU A 221 3.95 10.50 -10.73
CA GLU A 221 4.62 9.39 -11.42
C GLU A 221 3.92 9.12 -12.75
N ARG A 222 4.63 9.23 -13.86
CA ARG A 222 4.08 8.89 -15.19
C ARG A 222 3.67 7.42 -15.29
N ASP A 223 4.43 6.55 -14.63
CA ASP A 223 4.14 5.12 -14.47
C ASP A 223 4.33 4.76 -13.00
N ILE A 224 3.22 4.59 -12.29
CA ILE A 224 3.20 4.28 -10.86
C ILE A 224 3.44 2.78 -10.58
N LEU A 225 3.22 1.88 -11.56
CA LEU A 225 3.31 0.44 -11.31
C LEU A 225 4.68 0.00 -10.78
N PRO A 226 5.82 0.43 -11.35
CA PRO A 226 7.14 0.10 -10.78
C PRO A 226 7.33 0.58 -9.35
N VAL A 227 6.69 1.71 -8.97
CA VAL A 227 6.74 2.26 -7.60
C VAL A 227 5.89 1.39 -6.65
N LEU A 228 4.70 0.98 -7.09
CA LEU A 228 3.82 0.08 -6.32
C LEU A 228 4.48 -1.29 -6.10
N TYR A 229 5.12 -1.87 -7.13
CA TYR A 229 5.87 -3.11 -7.00
C TYR A 229 7.09 -2.95 -6.09
N GLY A 230 7.77 -1.80 -6.13
CA GLY A 230 8.83 -1.48 -5.17
C GLY A 230 8.31 -1.39 -3.73
N LYS A 231 7.15 -0.76 -3.52
CA LYS A 231 6.50 -0.70 -2.21
C LYS A 231 6.04 -2.08 -1.73
N LEU A 232 5.58 -2.94 -2.64
CA LEU A 232 5.18 -4.30 -2.31
C LEU A 232 6.32 -5.10 -1.69
N LEU A 233 7.56 -5.00 -2.21
CA LEU A 233 8.73 -5.66 -1.63
C LEU A 233 8.98 -5.22 -0.17
N ILE A 234 8.78 -3.93 0.13
CA ILE A 234 8.87 -3.45 1.52
C ILE A 234 7.73 -4.03 2.37
N ASN A 235 6.51 -4.12 1.82
CA ASN A 235 5.35 -4.62 2.53
C ASN A 235 5.40 -6.15 2.79
N LEU A 236 6.25 -6.92 2.08
CA LEU A 236 6.51 -8.33 2.40
C LEU A 236 7.13 -8.54 3.80
N GLN A 237 7.52 -7.49 4.51
CA GLN A 237 7.84 -7.52 5.93
C GLN A 237 6.60 -7.75 6.80
N SER A 238 5.41 -7.34 6.35
CA SER A 238 4.20 -7.36 7.17
C SER A 238 3.77 -8.75 7.66
N PRO A 239 3.80 -9.83 6.85
CA PRO A 239 3.53 -11.18 7.33
C PRO A 239 4.53 -11.64 8.40
N VAL A 240 5.82 -11.33 8.24
CA VAL A 240 6.85 -11.67 9.24
C VAL A 240 6.57 -10.94 10.55
N ASN A 241 6.21 -9.67 10.49
CA ASN A 241 5.86 -8.89 11.68
C ASN A 241 4.58 -9.40 12.35
N ALA A 242 3.54 -9.72 11.58
CA ALA A 242 2.30 -10.28 12.13
C ALA A 242 2.54 -11.62 12.85
N LEU A 243 3.29 -12.52 12.22
CA LEU A 243 3.63 -13.83 12.81
C LEU A 243 4.54 -13.71 14.04
N SER A 244 5.41 -12.69 14.10
CA SER A 244 6.24 -12.45 15.29
C SER A 244 5.43 -11.94 16.49
N GLY A 245 4.31 -11.27 16.26
CA GLY A 245 3.48 -10.64 17.29
C GLY A 245 4.19 -9.50 18.05
N ALA A 246 5.31 -8.98 17.54
CA ALA A 246 6.13 -7.97 18.20
C ALA A 246 6.21 -6.68 17.36
N PRO A 247 6.54 -5.51 17.96
CA PRO A 247 6.77 -4.29 17.20
C PRO A 247 7.82 -4.45 16.10
N VAL A 248 7.69 -3.70 15.01
CA VAL A 248 8.60 -3.77 13.85
C VAL A 248 10.08 -3.65 14.24
N PRO A 249 10.51 -2.70 15.09
CA PRO A 249 11.92 -2.61 15.48
C PRO A 249 12.41 -3.87 16.19
N THR A 250 11.59 -4.44 17.09
CA THR A 250 11.91 -5.70 17.79
C THR A 250 12.01 -6.88 16.82
N THR A 251 11.06 -7.00 15.88
CA THR A 251 11.10 -8.03 14.84
C THR A 251 12.38 -7.92 14.00
N LEU A 252 12.68 -6.71 13.51
CA LEU A 252 13.82 -6.48 12.62
C LEU A 252 15.18 -6.49 13.35
N SER A 253 15.23 -6.39 14.69
CA SER A 253 16.48 -6.54 15.45
C SER A 253 17.04 -7.97 15.39
N ARG A 254 16.22 -8.96 15.06
CA ARG A 254 16.58 -10.39 15.02
C ARG A 254 16.82 -10.85 13.58
N ARG A 255 18.03 -11.34 13.30
CA ARG A 255 18.48 -11.76 11.96
C ARG A 255 17.57 -12.81 11.31
N ARG A 256 17.06 -13.79 12.07
CA ARG A 256 16.18 -14.85 11.52
C ARG A 256 14.89 -14.27 10.93
N PHE A 257 14.25 -13.29 11.59
CA PHE A 257 13.09 -12.62 11.03
C PHE A 257 13.45 -11.82 9.76
N ARG A 258 14.61 -11.14 9.74
CA ARG A 258 15.08 -10.46 8.54
C ARG A 258 15.37 -11.41 7.40
N MET A 259 15.90 -12.61 7.70
CA MET A 259 16.13 -13.65 6.68
C MET A 259 14.82 -14.19 6.10
N ALA A 260 13.76 -14.32 6.90
CA ALA A 260 12.42 -14.66 6.42
C ALA A 260 11.89 -13.60 5.45
N TRP A 261 11.95 -12.30 5.83
CA TRP A 261 11.60 -11.24 4.91
C TRP A 261 12.46 -11.22 3.64
N ARG A 262 13.78 -11.39 3.80
CA ARG A 262 14.70 -11.47 2.66
C ARG A 262 14.32 -12.59 1.68
N ALA A 263 13.95 -13.75 2.18
CA ALA A 263 13.56 -14.89 1.34
C ALA A 263 12.30 -14.57 0.52
N LEU A 264 11.27 -13.97 1.12
CA LEU A 264 10.08 -13.49 0.41
C LEU A 264 10.41 -12.44 -0.66
N VAL A 265 11.32 -11.51 -0.36
CA VAL A 265 11.77 -10.46 -1.30
C VAL A 265 12.53 -11.07 -2.48
N LEU A 266 13.44 -12.02 -2.24
CA LEU A 266 14.22 -12.64 -3.30
C LEU A 266 13.33 -13.46 -4.25
N GLU A 267 12.38 -14.23 -3.71
CA GLU A 267 11.40 -14.93 -4.53
C GLU A 267 10.54 -13.95 -5.36
N ALA A 268 10.10 -12.84 -4.77
CA ALA A 268 9.36 -11.82 -5.48
C ALA A 268 10.19 -11.16 -6.60
N LEU A 269 11.48 -10.91 -6.38
CA LEU A 269 12.38 -10.38 -7.40
C LEU A 269 12.61 -11.36 -8.56
N ASP A 270 12.70 -12.67 -8.29
CA ASP A 270 12.78 -13.69 -9.35
C ASP A 270 11.48 -13.70 -10.19
N VAL A 271 10.31 -13.54 -9.55
CA VAL A 271 9.03 -13.42 -10.25
C VAL A 271 8.98 -12.13 -11.07
N TYR A 272 9.45 -11.00 -10.52
CA TYR A 272 9.48 -9.72 -11.23
C TYR A 272 10.38 -9.77 -12.47
N ASP A 273 11.56 -10.36 -12.35
CA ASP A 273 12.47 -10.54 -13.48
C ASP A 273 11.82 -11.34 -14.60
N ALA A 274 11.18 -12.45 -14.26
CA ALA A 274 10.45 -13.29 -15.20
C ALA A 274 9.26 -12.57 -15.88
N CYS A 275 8.64 -11.59 -15.20
CA CYS A 275 7.54 -10.78 -15.71
C CYS A 275 7.99 -9.47 -16.38
N GLY A 276 9.30 -9.17 -16.43
CA GLY A 276 9.85 -7.91 -16.94
C GLY A 276 9.58 -6.70 -16.05
N ILE A 277 9.23 -6.90 -14.78
CA ILE A 277 8.92 -5.84 -13.82
C ILE A 277 10.20 -5.31 -13.20
N LYS A 278 10.43 -3.99 -13.30
CA LYS A 278 11.58 -3.29 -12.71
C LYS A 278 11.11 -2.41 -11.55
N PRO A 279 11.20 -2.89 -10.29
CA PRO A 279 10.70 -2.13 -9.15
C PRO A 279 11.53 -0.86 -8.92
N LYS A 280 10.85 0.26 -8.63
CA LYS A 280 11.45 1.54 -8.27
C LYS A 280 11.36 1.83 -6.77
N ARG A 281 11.88 2.99 -6.32
CA ARG A 281 11.71 3.46 -4.93
C ARG A 281 10.22 3.36 -4.52
N PRO A 282 9.91 3.01 -3.25
CA PRO A 282 10.80 3.02 -2.08
C PRO A 282 11.72 1.80 -1.94
N TYR A 283 11.63 0.80 -2.81
CA TYR A 283 12.60 -0.30 -2.82
C TYR A 283 14.00 0.19 -3.20
N VAL A 284 15.00 -0.39 -2.55
CA VAL A 284 16.42 -0.16 -2.84
C VAL A 284 17.11 -1.50 -3.15
N PRO A 285 17.89 -1.61 -4.25
CA PRO A 285 18.45 -2.89 -4.70
C PRO A 285 19.33 -3.61 -3.66
N PHE A 286 19.96 -2.87 -2.75
CA PHE A 286 20.79 -3.43 -1.68
C PHE A 286 19.99 -3.92 -0.46
N LEU A 287 18.66 -3.81 -0.44
CA LEU A 287 17.81 -4.26 0.67
C LEU A 287 18.10 -5.73 1.06
N PRO A 288 18.17 -6.72 0.13
CA PRO A 288 18.46 -8.09 0.51
C PRO A 288 19.81 -8.27 1.21
N PHE A 289 20.81 -7.44 0.88
CA PHE A 289 22.10 -7.43 1.57
C PHE A 289 21.97 -6.90 2.99
N VAL A 290 21.30 -5.76 3.17
CA VAL A 290 21.07 -5.13 4.50
C VAL A 290 20.34 -6.10 5.43
N LEU A 291 19.34 -6.83 4.93
CA LEU A 291 18.58 -7.80 5.71
C LEU A 291 19.43 -8.99 6.17
N ALA A 292 20.51 -9.33 5.46
CA ALA A 292 21.42 -10.42 5.79
C ALA A 292 22.50 -10.06 6.82
N LEU A 293 22.68 -8.78 7.14
CA LEU A 293 23.68 -8.32 8.09
C LEU A 293 23.57 -9.04 9.46
N PRO A 294 24.67 -9.25 10.18
CA PRO A 294 24.64 -9.65 11.59
C PRO A 294 23.82 -8.67 12.43
N ASP A 295 23.27 -9.13 13.56
CA ASP A 295 22.37 -8.31 14.37
C ASP A 295 23.03 -7.01 14.85
N TRP A 296 24.29 -7.06 15.28
CA TRP A 296 25.02 -5.88 15.71
C TRP A 296 25.17 -4.81 14.61
N ALA A 297 25.53 -5.25 13.38
CA ALA A 297 25.72 -4.34 12.24
C ALA A 297 24.39 -3.76 11.76
N TYR A 298 23.35 -4.59 11.68
CA TYR A 298 22.02 -4.16 11.30
C TYR A 298 21.47 -3.15 12.32
N ASN A 299 21.53 -3.45 13.63
CA ASN A 299 20.97 -2.60 14.67
C ASN A 299 21.70 -1.25 14.75
N ALA A 300 23.03 -1.22 14.58
CA ALA A 300 23.78 0.03 14.50
C ALA A 300 23.37 0.87 13.28
N ALA A 301 23.23 0.26 12.11
CA ALA A 301 22.79 0.94 10.90
C ALA A 301 21.32 1.39 10.97
N ALA A 302 20.44 0.55 11.51
CA ALA A 302 19.01 0.84 11.61
C ALA A 302 18.70 2.00 12.55
N SER A 303 19.38 2.10 13.69
CA SER A 303 19.19 3.21 14.64
C SER A 303 19.55 4.56 14.03
N LEU A 304 20.54 4.59 13.13
CA LEU A 304 20.98 5.81 12.46
C LEU A 304 20.16 6.13 11.19
N LEU A 305 19.88 5.12 10.37
CA LEU A 305 19.30 5.32 9.03
C LEU A 305 17.77 5.23 9.03
N PHE A 306 17.18 4.50 9.98
CA PHE A 306 15.76 4.18 9.99
C PHE A 306 15.18 4.26 11.41
N PRO A 307 15.25 5.44 12.08
CA PRO A 307 14.69 5.58 13.42
C PRO A 307 13.17 5.36 13.34
N LEU A 308 12.72 4.18 13.73
CA LEU A 308 11.31 3.84 13.85
C LEU A 308 10.84 4.10 15.28
N ASP A 309 9.58 4.49 15.42
CA ASP A 309 8.94 4.51 16.73
C ASP A 309 9.00 3.09 17.35
N PRO A 310 9.45 2.96 18.64
CA PRO A 310 9.55 1.65 19.28
C PRO A 310 8.26 0.82 19.27
N GLY A 311 7.10 1.48 19.33
CA GLY A 311 5.78 0.85 19.25
C GLY A 311 5.24 0.69 17.82
N CYS A 312 6.06 0.92 16.80
CA CYS A 312 5.64 0.79 15.40
C CYS A 312 5.25 -0.67 15.09
N LYS A 313 4.04 -0.87 14.60
CA LYS A 313 3.50 -2.17 14.17
C LYS A 313 3.12 -2.09 12.71
N SER A 314 3.24 -3.21 11.97
CA SER A 314 2.66 -3.29 10.63
C SER A 314 1.13 -3.21 10.70
N SER A 315 0.50 -2.78 9.62
CA SER A 315 -0.98 -2.81 9.52
C SER A 315 -1.53 -4.22 9.69
N MET A 316 -0.80 -5.23 9.21
CA MET A 316 -1.19 -6.63 9.32
C MET A 316 -1.17 -7.12 10.77
N LEU A 317 -0.15 -6.76 11.56
CA LEU A 317 -0.14 -7.08 13.00
C LEU A 317 -1.31 -6.41 13.73
N GLN A 318 -1.59 -5.12 13.42
CA GLN A 318 -2.74 -4.42 14.00
C GLN A 318 -4.08 -5.10 13.66
N ASP A 319 -4.22 -5.65 12.44
CA ASP A 319 -5.40 -6.39 12.04
C ASP A 319 -5.54 -7.70 12.85
N CYS A 320 -4.45 -8.45 13.01
CA CYS A 320 -4.45 -9.68 13.81
C CYS A 320 -4.78 -9.40 15.29
N GLU A 321 -4.22 -8.32 15.88
CA GLU A 321 -4.51 -7.91 17.26
C GLU A 321 -5.98 -7.53 17.48
N THR A 322 -6.65 -7.09 16.44
CA THR A 322 -8.05 -6.64 16.51
C THR A 322 -9.03 -7.64 15.86
N GLY A 323 -8.56 -8.86 15.54
CA GLY A 323 -9.38 -9.91 14.93
C GLY A 323 -9.95 -9.56 13.55
N ARG A 324 -9.25 -8.70 12.80
CA ARG A 324 -9.68 -8.28 11.45
C ARG A 324 -8.94 -9.07 10.38
N ALA A 325 -9.61 -9.32 9.26
CA ALA A 325 -8.98 -9.89 8.08
C ALA A 325 -7.81 -9.03 7.61
N THR A 326 -6.69 -9.69 7.29
CA THR A 326 -5.48 -9.02 6.82
C THR A 326 -5.50 -8.80 5.30
N GLU A 327 -4.53 -8.03 4.80
CA GLU A 327 -4.32 -7.78 3.36
C GLU A 327 -3.30 -8.77 2.74
N ILE A 328 -3.09 -9.96 3.34
CA ILE A 328 -2.07 -10.91 2.88
C ILE A 328 -2.25 -11.31 1.42
N ASP A 329 -3.50 -11.45 0.95
CA ASP A 329 -3.81 -11.80 -0.42
C ASP A 329 -3.50 -10.67 -1.42
N ALA A 330 -3.53 -9.41 -0.98
CA ALA A 330 -3.13 -8.26 -1.79
C ALA A 330 -1.62 -8.03 -1.80
N LEU A 331 -0.88 -8.63 -0.86
CA LEU A 331 0.58 -8.56 -0.75
C LEU A 331 1.24 -9.82 -1.31
N CYS A 332 1.43 -10.85 -0.51
CA CYS A 332 2.02 -12.11 -0.97
C CYS A 332 1.20 -12.76 -2.09
N GLY A 333 -0.14 -12.63 -2.06
CA GLY A 333 -1.02 -13.14 -3.10
C GLY A 333 -0.79 -12.50 -4.46
N GLU A 334 -0.34 -11.24 -4.53
CA GLU A 334 0.05 -10.63 -5.81
C GLU A 334 1.27 -11.32 -6.43
N ILE A 335 2.28 -11.65 -5.63
CA ILE A 335 3.46 -12.39 -6.11
C ILE A 335 3.07 -13.75 -6.65
N VAL A 336 2.20 -14.48 -5.93
CA VAL A 336 1.68 -15.78 -6.38
C VAL A 336 0.87 -15.65 -7.68
N ARG A 337 0.05 -14.59 -7.83
CA ARG A 337 -0.70 -14.34 -9.08
C ARG A 337 0.21 -14.05 -10.26
N LEU A 338 1.24 -13.23 -10.07
CA LEU A 338 2.23 -12.94 -11.11
C LEU A 338 2.95 -14.20 -11.56
N ALA A 339 3.42 -15.01 -10.61
CA ALA A 339 4.09 -16.27 -10.91
C ALA A 339 3.20 -17.20 -11.74
N ARG A 340 1.93 -17.38 -11.35
CA ARG A 340 0.95 -18.22 -12.08
C ARG A 340 0.68 -17.69 -13.49
N ARG A 341 0.52 -16.37 -13.65
CA ARG A 341 0.30 -15.75 -14.98
C ARG A 341 1.50 -15.99 -15.90
N ASN A 342 2.70 -15.85 -15.36
CA ASN A 342 3.93 -16.08 -16.12
C ASN A 342 4.09 -17.56 -16.52
N ASP A 343 3.74 -18.51 -15.63
CA ASP A 343 3.78 -19.93 -15.92
C ASP A 343 2.76 -20.32 -17.00
N ASN A 344 1.53 -19.79 -16.93
CA ASN A 344 0.50 -20.04 -17.96
C ASN A 344 0.92 -19.50 -19.31
N ARG A 345 1.41 -18.24 -19.37
CA ARG A 345 1.90 -17.65 -20.63
C ARG A 345 3.02 -18.48 -21.26
N ALA A 346 3.98 -18.95 -20.46
CA ALA A 346 5.06 -19.79 -20.96
C ALA A 346 4.57 -21.15 -21.48
N ARG A 347 3.52 -21.74 -20.86
CA ARG A 347 2.90 -22.98 -21.36
C ARG A 347 2.16 -22.75 -22.66
N ASP A 348 1.48 -21.60 -22.82
CA ASP A 348 0.78 -21.25 -24.06
C ASP A 348 1.77 -21.00 -25.20
N GLU A 349 2.93 -20.34 -24.90
CA GLU A 349 4.02 -20.14 -25.85
C GLU A 349 4.69 -21.47 -26.25
N ASP A 350 4.93 -22.38 -25.30
CA ASP A 350 5.48 -23.71 -25.54
C ASP A 350 4.48 -24.58 -26.38
N ALA A 351 3.18 -24.44 -26.13
CA ALA A 351 2.14 -25.14 -26.88
C ALA A 351 1.93 -24.59 -28.31
N GLY A 352 2.18 -23.27 -28.49
CA GLY A 352 2.11 -22.60 -29.81
C GLY A 352 3.40 -22.70 -30.62
N ALA A 353 4.55 -22.99 -29.98
CA ALA A 353 5.88 -23.06 -30.59
C ALA A 353 6.23 -24.45 -31.18
N GLY A 354 5.28 -25.17 -31.71
CA GLY A 354 5.54 -26.29 -32.62
C GLY A 354 6.20 -25.84 -33.95
N GLY A 355 6.92 -24.71 -34.02
CA GLY A 355 7.63 -24.15 -35.16
C GLY A 355 8.70 -23.13 -34.70
N GLU A 356 9.93 -23.56 -34.84
CA GLU A 356 11.22 -22.86 -35.01
C GLU A 356 11.46 -21.44 -34.41
N GLY A 357 12.62 -21.29 -33.72
CA GLY A 357 13.43 -20.09 -33.70
C GLY A 357 13.81 -19.53 -32.34
N GLY A 358 15.01 -19.86 -31.87
CA GLY A 358 15.64 -19.30 -30.69
C GLY A 358 16.06 -17.85 -30.83
N GLY A 359 16.01 -17.10 -29.76
CA GLY A 359 16.56 -15.75 -29.62
C GLY A 359 16.96 -15.48 -28.16
N ASP A 360 18.25 -15.34 -27.97
CA ASP A 360 18.97 -15.22 -26.70
C ASP A 360 18.74 -13.85 -26.05
N ALA A 361 18.05 -13.79 -24.93
CA ALA A 361 17.98 -12.60 -24.06
C ALA A 361 18.62 -12.92 -22.68
N ARG A 362 19.97 -13.07 -22.71
CA ARG A 362 20.78 -13.25 -21.51
C ARG A 362 21.49 -11.95 -21.19
N GLY A 363 21.20 -11.31 -20.08
CA GLY A 363 22.11 -10.29 -19.69
C GLY A 363 21.75 -9.30 -18.58
N ILE A 364 21.42 -9.69 -17.36
CA ILE A 364 21.69 -8.84 -16.16
C ILE A 364 21.93 -9.72 -14.93
N GLY A 365 21.41 -10.96 -14.88
CA GLY A 365 21.62 -11.90 -13.76
C GLY A 365 23.08 -12.35 -13.53
N ARG A 366 23.99 -12.08 -14.48
CA ARG A 366 25.42 -12.49 -14.39
C ARG A 366 26.28 -11.51 -13.57
N ALA A 367 25.89 -10.24 -13.46
CA ALA A 367 26.69 -9.24 -12.73
C ALA A 367 26.63 -9.38 -11.20
N LEU A 368 25.53 -9.90 -10.64
CA LEU A 368 25.40 -10.12 -9.21
C LEU A 368 25.95 -11.47 -8.75
N ALA A 369 26.08 -12.44 -9.63
CA ALA A 369 26.74 -13.73 -9.35
C ALA A 369 28.27 -13.62 -9.22
N ALA A 370 28.87 -12.57 -9.78
CA ALA A 370 30.32 -12.34 -9.77
C ALA A 370 30.83 -11.81 -8.41
N LEU A 371 29.96 -11.40 -7.50
CA LEU A 371 30.34 -10.92 -6.15
C LEU A 371 30.37 -12.00 -5.06
N GLY A 372 30.49 -13.28 -5.42
CA GLY A 372 31.01 -14.33 -4.54
C GLY A 372 30.09 -14.79 -3.40
N PHE A 373 28.80 -14.47 -3.38
CA PHE A 373 27.87 -14.97 -2.37
C PHE A 373 26.98 -16.10 -2.91
N GLY A 374 27.64 -17.26 -3.14
CA GLY A 374 26.94 -18.51 -3.46
C GLY A 374 26.28 -19.10 -2.22
N PHE A 375 24.95 -18.93 -2.08
CA PHE A 375 24.14 -19.83 -1.28
C PHE A 375 23.33 -20.69 -2.24
N GLY A 376 23.66 -22.00 -2.24
CA GLY A 376 23.07 -23.00 -3.11
C GLY A 376 21.61 -23.25 -2.78
N PHE A 377 20.71 -22.60 -3.51
CA PHE A 377 19.42 -23.17 -3.84
C PHE A 377 19.53 -23.74 -5.25
N GLY A 378 19.13 -25.01 -5.44
CA GLY A 378 19.38 -25.83 -6.61
C GLY A 378 19.24 -25.10 -7.94
N ARG A 379 20.28 -25.15 -8.76
CA ARG A 379 20.30 -24.72 -10.16
C ARG A 379 19.32 -25.58 -10.98
N GLY A 380 18.05 -25.14 -11.05
CA GLY A 380 17.11 -25.56 -12.08
C GLY A 380 17.02 -24.45 -13.11
N SER A 381 17.83 -24.52 -14.15
CA SER A 381 17.73 -23.64 -15.30
C SER A 381 16.37 -23.89 -15.99
N GLY A 382 15.52 -22.90 -16.05
CA GLY A 382 14.31 -22.92 -16.86
C GLY A 382 12.99 -22.62 -16.14
N ARG A 383 12.91 -22.66 -14.80
CA ARG A 383 11.65 -22.46 -14.06
C ARG A 383 11.66 -21.31 -13.02
N ARG A 384 12.70 -20.46 -13.01
CA ARG A 384 12.75 -19.33 -12.08
C ARG A 384 11.63 -18.34 -12.39
N GLY A 385 10.93 -17.88 -11.34
CA GLY A 385 9.85 -16.92 -11.45
C GLY A 385 8.50 -17.47 -11.90
N ARG A 386 8.38 -18.79 -12.16
CA ARG A 386 7.11 -19.45 -12.51
C ARG A 386 6.32 -19.92 -11.28
N THR A 387 6.97 -19.98 -10.11
CA THR A 387 6.33 -20.36 -8.84
C THR A 387 6.75 -19.40 -7.74
N ALA A 388 5.92 -19.29 -6.70
CA ALA A 388 6.17 -18.46 -5.52
C ALA A 388 5.79 -19.22 -4.23
N PRO A 389 6.50 -20.32 -3.91
CA PRO A 389 6.14 -21.19 -2.80
C PRO A 389 6.29 -20.50 -1.43
N LEU A 390 7.32 -19.67 -1.21
CA LEU A 390 7.50 -18.98 0.06
C LEU A 390 6.42 -17.94 0.33
N ASN A 391 6.04 -17.15 -0.70
CA ASN A 391 4.93 -16.22 -0.59
C ASN A 391 3.59 -16.96 -0.41
N ALA A 392 3.39 -18.11 -1.06
CA ALA A 392 2.22 -18.96 -0.83
C ALA A 392 2.20 -19.50 0.61
N ARG A 393 3.35 -19.96 1.12
CA ARG A 393 3.47 -20.43 2.50
C ARG A 393 3.23 -19.33 3.52
N ALA A 394 3.69 -18.10 3.26
CA ALA A 394 3.39 -16.94 4.11
C ALA A 394 1.89 -16.66 4.19
N ILE A 395 1.14 -16.83 3.08
CA ILE A 395 -0.33 -16.72 3.08
C ILE A 395 -0.95 -17.76 4.01
N GLU A 396 -0.56 -19.02 3.89
CA GLU A 396 -1.08 -20.11 4.75
C GLU A 396 -0.85 -19.83 6.23
N LEU A 397 0.38 -19.41 6.59
CA LEU A 397 0.74 -19.10 7.98
C LEU A 397 -0.06 -17.93 8.55
N VAL A 398 -0.21 -16.84 7.77
CA VAL A 398 -1.01 -15.68 8.20
C VAL A 398 -2.50 -16.04 8.28
N LYS A 399 -3.04 -16.80 7.32
CA LYS A 399 -4.43 -17.29 7.39
C LYS A 399 -4.66 -18.23 8.57
N ARG A 400 -3.65 -19.02 8.96
CA ARG A 400 -3.70 -19.78 10.21
C ARG A 400 -3.74 -18.84 11.42
N LEU A 401 -2.87 -17.81 11.47
CA LEU A 401 -2.86 -16.82 12.54
C LEU A 401 -4.20 -16.09 12.66
N GLU A 402 -4.85 -15.72 11.55
CA GLU A 402 -6.18 -15.12 11.55
C GLU A 402 -7.24 -16.03 12.24
N ARG A 403 -7.11 -17.35 12.07
CA ARG A 403 -8.06 -18.32 12.67
C ARG A 403 -7.82 -18.58 14.16
N ILE A 404 -6.55 -18.73 14.57
CA ILE A 404 -6.21 -19.10 15.95
C ILE A 404 -5.96 -17.87 16.85
N GLY A 405 -5.73 -16.69 16.23
CA GLY A 405 -5.51 -15.42 16.95
C GLY A 405 -4.13 -15.32 17.62
N LEU A 406 -3.88 -14.13 18.18
CA LEU A 406 -2.77 -13.88 19.08
C LEU A 406 -3.28 -14.12 20.53
N PRO A 407 -2.45 -14.66 21.47
CA PRO A 407 -1.01 -14.95 21.35
C PRO A 407 -0.65 -16.30 20.74
N ASP A 408 -1.60 -17.24 20.58
CA ASP A 408 -1.34 -18.65 20.25
C ASP A 408 -0.69 -18.88 18.88
N GLY A 409 -0.89 -17.92 17.96
CA GLY A 409 -0.29 -17.97 16.62
C GLY A 409 1.07 -17.30 16.49
N ARG A 410 1.68 -16.82 17.59
CA ARG A 410 3.02 -16.23 17.54
C ARG A 410 4.09 -17.27 17.25
N MET A 411 5.08 -16.87 16.48
CA MET A 411 6.22 -17.69 16.14
C MET A 411 7.52 -17.02 16.57
N GLY A 412 8.39 -17.80 17.19
CA GLY A 412 9.77 -17.41 17.43
C GLY A 412 10.57 -17.25 16.13
N PRO A 413 11.76 -16.61 16.16
CA PRO A 413 12.52 -16.33 14.94
C PRO A 413 12.96 -17.60 14.19
N ASP A 414 13.37 -18.65 14.89
CA ASP A 414 13.78 -19.93 14.26
C ASP A 414 12.57 -20.74 13.81
N GLU A 415 11.50 -20.78 14.61
CA GLU A 415 10.24 -21.43 14.28
C GLU A 415 9.63 -20.85 13.00
N LEU A 416 9.55 -19.52 12.88
CA LEU A 416 9.02 -18.86 11.69
C LEU A 416 9.88 -19.17 10.47
N TRP A 417 11.22 -19.12 10.61
CA TRP A 417 12.12 -19.48 9.53
C TRP A 417 11.88 -20.89 9.02
N GLU A 418 11.81 -21.85 9.93
CA GLU A 418 11.54 -23.24 9.57
C GLU A 418 10.16 -23.44 8.97
N ALA A 419 9.12 -22.84 9.56
CA ALA A 419 7.76 -22.94 9.06
C ALA A 419 7.60 -22.33 7.65
N LEU A 420 8.37 -21.30 7.32
CA LEU A 420 8.34 -20.65 6.02
C LEU A 420 9.12 -21.44 4.95
N THR A 421 10.22 -22.12 5.33
CA THR A 421 11.15 -22.74 4.37
C THR A 421 10.94 -24.24 4.18
N ARG A 422 10.10 -24.87 5.00
CA ARG A 422 9.61 -26.25 4.82
C ARG A 422 8.43 -26.26 3.84
#